data_6e46558296ce2684ed43243e75a2e2dc
#
_entry.id   6e46558296ce2684ed43243e75a2e2dc
#
_cell.length_a   1.000
_cell.length_b   1.000
_cell.length_c   1.000
_cell.angle_alpha   90.00
_cell.angle_beta   90.00
_cell.angle_gamma   90.00
#
_symmetry.space_group_name_H-M   'P 1'
#
loop_
_entity.id
_entity.type
_entity.pdbx_description
1 polymer ?
#
loop_
_entity_poly.entity_id
_entity_poly.type
_entity_poly.pdbx_seq_one_letter_code
_entity_poly.pdbx_strand_id
1 'polypeptide(L)'
;MYKRQVFWETVGENSKMAYVYLKASEGGDRIDAKYERNIELAHKYGLKVGSYHFFRPKTDLNKQLLNFMTQCRPGEQDLIPMIDIETKSGLDTEEFCDSLFKFIHLVEKAYNQKPLLYTFVNFYNNYLLGKIDGYKLMIAQYTQRIPELADQRDFTMWQYTGKGRINGVNGFVDKSRFMDKHSLREIRFKH
;
A
#
# COMPACT_ATOMS: atom_id res chain seq x y z
N MET A 1 14.70 10.14 -10.64
CA MET A 1 14.38 9.30 -9.47
C MET A 1 15.46 8.23 -9.36
N TYR A 2 16.32 8.29 -8.35
CA TYR A 2 17.39 7.30 -8.17
C TYR A 2 16.75 5.94 -7.86
N LYS A 3 16.90 4.98 -8.76
CA LYS A 3 16.40 3.61 -8.58
C LYS A 3 17.20 2.97 -7.44
N ARG A 4 16.60 2.83 -6.27
CA ARG A 4 17.22 2.22 -5.09
C ARG A 4 17.71 0.80 -5.44
N GLN A 5 18.93 0.49 -5.10
CA GLN A 5 19.45 -0.86 -5.19
C GLN A 5 19.11 -1.58 -3.89
N VAL A 6 18.48 -2.76 -4.01
CA VAL A 6 18.12 -3.62 -2.88
C VAL A 6 18.91 -4.91 -2.98
N PHE A 7 19.61 -5.23 -1.91
CA PHE A 7 20.30 -6.51 -1.69
C PHE A 7 19.36 -7.38 -0.85
N TRP A 8 18.48 -8.10 -1.53
CA TRP A 8 17.36 -8.82 -0.89
C TRP A 8 17.82 -9.93 0.07
N GLU A 9 18.96 -10.56 -0.16
CA GLU A 9 19.58 -11.51 0.77
C GLU A 9 19.80 -10.86 2.14
N THR A 10 20.50 -9.74 2.18
CA THR A 10 20.77 -8.99 3.41
C THR A 10 19.47 -8.49 4.08
N VAL A 11 18.44 -8.13 3.28
CA VAL A 11 17.14 -7.72 3.82
C VAL A 11 16.42 -8.91 4.45
N GLY A 12 16.44 -10.08 3.81
CA GLY A 12 15.78 -11.30 4.30
C GLY A 12 16.44 -11.87 5.57
N GLU A 13 17.73 -11.68 5.76
CA GLU A 13 18.44 -12.07 6.99
C GLU A 13 18.00 -11.24 8.22
N ASN A 14 17.36 -10.12 8.02
CA ASN A 14 16.93 -9.26 9.12
C ASN A 14 15.63 -9.79 9.75
N SER A 15 15.74 -10.46 10.89
CA SER A 15 14.61 -11.04 11.63
C SER A 15 13.49 -10.07 12.04
N LYS A 16 13.76 -8.76 11.94
CA LYS A 16 12.75 -7.70 12.19
C LYS A 16 11.92 -7.37 10.96
N MET A 17 12.27 -7.92 9.79
CA MET A 17 11.58 -7.66 8.52
C MET A 17 10.71 -8.87 8.17
N ALA A 18 9.42 -8.75 8.39
CA ALA A 18 8.47 -9.85 8.16
C ALA A 18 7.77 -9.74 6.79
N TYR A 19 7.67 -8.55 6.24
CA TYR A 19 6.92 -8.28 5.01
C TYR A 19 7.43 -7.05 4.28
N VAL A 20 7.03 -6.95 3.02
CA VAL A 20 7.25 -5.77 2.19
C VAL A 20 6.02 -5.52 1.31
N TYR A 21 5.65 -4.25 1.15
CA TYR A 21 4.78 -3.80 0.07
C TYR A 21 5.62 -3.16 -1.03
N LEU A 22 5.44 -3.65 -2.26
CA LEU A 22 6.15 -3.18 -3.45
C LEU A 22 5.22 -2.33 -4.31
N LYS A 23 5.73 -1.20 -4.83
CA LYS A 23 5.00 -0.45 -5.85
C LYS A 23 4.88 -1.30 -7.10
N ALA A 24 3.67 -1.64 -7.50
CA ALA A 24 3.40 -2.38 -8.72
C ALA A 24 3.13 -1.41 -9.88
N SER A 25 2.21 -0.47 -9.67
CA SER A 25 1.76 0.42 -10.72
C SER A 25 1.25 1.76 -10.19
N GLU A 26 0.98 2.69 -11.11
CA GLU A 26 0.40 4.00 -10.83
C GLU A 26 -0.45 4.44 -12.02
N GLY A 27 -1.67 4.90 -11.78
CA GLY A 27 -2.54 5.35 -12.86
C GLY A 27 -2.78 4.27 -13.92
N GLY A 28 -3.09 4.68 -15.15
CA GLY A 28 -3.47 3.75 -16.21
C GLY A 28 -2.33 3.09 -16.97
N ASP A 29 -1.08 3.53 -16.80
CA ASP A 29 0.01 3.18 -17.72
C ASP A 29 1.41 3.08 -17.08
N ARG A 30 1.58 3.50 -15.83
CA ARG A 30 2.90 3.46 -15.17
C ARG A 30 3.06 2.17 -14.38
N ILE A 31 4.13 1.45 -14.66
CA ILE A 31 4.57 0.28 -13.90
C ILE A 31 5.94 0.56 -13.26
N ASP A 32 6.23 -0.08 -12.13
CA ASP A 32 7.59 -0.06 -11.59
C ASP A 32 8.45 -1.07 -12.35
N ALA A 33 9.45 -0.57 -13.09
CA ALA A 33 10.32 -1.40 -13.93
C ALA A 33 11.14 -2.45 -13.16
N LYS A 34 11.17 -2.39 -11.82
CA LYS A 34 11.87 -3.36 -10.96
C LYS A 34 10.90 -4.28 -10.21
N TYR A 35 9.61 -4.14 -10.42
CA TYR A 35 8.60 -4.87 -9.67
C TYR A 35 8.81 -6.39 -9.76
N GLU A 36 8.85 -6.94 -10.98
CA GLU A 36 9.04 -8.38 -11.24
C GLU A 36 10.28 -8.94 -10.52
N ARG A 37 11.41 -8.28 -10.71
CA ARG A 37 12.65 -8.67 -10.03
C ARG A 37 12.54 -8.59 -8.51
N ASN A 38 11.88 -7.56 -8.00
CA ASN A 38 11.79 -7.34 -6.56
C ASN A 38 10.86 -8.33 -5.88
N ILE A 39 9.72 -8.69 -6.50
CA ILE A 39 8.81 -9.68 -5.94
C ILE A 39 9.45 -11.07 -5.89
N GLU A 40 10.11 -11.48 -6.98
CA GLU A 40 10.84 -12.75 -7.05
C GLU A 40 11.92 -12.86 -5.95
N LEU A 41 12.75 -11.83 -5.83
CA LEU A 41 13.84 -11.85 -4.86
C LEU A 41 13.36 -11.71 -3.42
N ALA A 42 12.31 -10.93 -3.16
CA ALA A 42 11.72 -10.84 -1.83
C ALA A 42 11.18 -12.21 -1.36
N HIS A 43 10.50 -12.94 -2.22
CA HIS A 43 10.06 -14.31 -1.94
C HIS A 43 11.22 -15.26 -1.74
N LYS A 44 12.20 -15.23 -2.63
CA LYS A 44 13.40 -16.07 -2.54
C LYS A 44 14.09 -15.97 -1.18
N TYR A 45 14.10 -14.78 -0.61
CA TYR A 45 14.72 -14.52 0.70
C TYR A 45 13.72 -14.47 1.87
N GLY A 46 12.55 -15.08 1.70
CA GLY A 46 11.61 -15.41 2.78
C GLY A 46 10.69 -14.30 3.27
N LEU A 47 10.63 -13.16 2.58
CA LEU A 47 9.74 -12.07 2.93
C LEU A 47 8.32 -12.33 2.41
N LYS A 48 7.32 -11.93 3.20
CA LYS A 48 5.93 -11.87 2.76
C LYS A 48 5.70 -10.63 1.91
N VAL A 49 5.13 -10.80 0.72
CA VAL A 49 5.01 -9.73 -0.26
C VAL A 49 3.56 -9.34 -0.48
N GLY A 50 3.32 -8.04 -0.47
CA GLY A 50 2.12 -7.40 -0.99
C GLY A 50 2.49 -6.34 -2.03
N SER A 51 1.51 -5.95 -2.82
CA SER A 51 1.70 -4.98 -3.88
C SER A 51 0.75 -3.82 -3.74
N TYR A 52 1.20 -2.62 -4.13
CA TYR A 52 0.35 -1.45 -4.11
C TYR A 52 0.25 -0.74 -5.46
N HIS A 53 -0.93 -0.13 -5.66
CA HIS A 53 -1.24 0.74 -6.77
C HIS A 53 -1.39 2.18 -6.28
N PHE A 54 -0.67 3.11 -6.90
CA PHE A 54 -0.85 4.54 -6.63
C PHE A 54 -2.06 5.05 -7.43
N PHE A 55 -3.13 5.39 -6.72
CA PHE A 55 -4.39 5.81 -7.32
C PHE A 55 -4.33 7.21 -7.91
N ARG A 56 -4.82 7.36 -9.14
CA ARG A 56 -4.96 8.63 -9.87
C ARG A 56 -6.43 8.91 -10.21
N PRO A 57 -7.13 9.75 -9.44
CA PRO A 57 -8.59 9.87 -9.51
C PRO A 57 -9.14 10.38 -10.85
N LYS A 58 -8.35 11.07 -11.66
CA LYS A 58 -8.74 11.56 -13.00
C LYS A 58 -8.44 10.57 -14.14
N THR A 59 -7.81 9.45 -13.85
CA THR A 59 -7.47 8.44 -14.84
C THR A 59 -8.59 7.42 -14.95
N ASP A 60 -8.83 6.90 -16.14
CA ASP A 60 -9.82 5.84 -16.39
C ASP A 60 -9.61 4.67 -15.42
N LEU A 61 -10.67 4.29 -14.70
CA LEU A 61 -10.60 3.32 -13.60
C LEU A 61 -10.35 1.89 -14.09
N ASN A 62 -10.86 1.53 -15.27
CA ASN A 62 -10.65 0.20 -15.83
C ASN A 62 -9.19 0.06 -16.33
N LYS A 63 -8.63 1.13 -16.91
CA LYS A 63 -7.21 1.15 -17.27
C LYS A 63 -6.31 1.02 -16.03
N GLN A 64 -6.65 1.70 -14.93
CA GLN A 64 -5.92 1.56 -13.67
C GLN A 64 -6.02 0.14 -13.11
N LEU A 65 -7.22 -0.45 -13.11
CA LEU A 65 -7.40 -1.82 -12.66
C LEU A 65 -6.57 -2.79 -13.49
N LEU A 66 -6.65 -2.69 -14.82
CA LEU A 66 -5.87 -3.55 -15.72
C LEU A 66 -4.37 -3.40 -15.47
N ASN A 67 -3.89 -2.15 -15.38
CA ASN A 67 -2.49 -1.85 -15.08
C ASN A 67 -2.04 -2.48 -13.75
N PHE A 68 -2.87 -2.40 -12.72
CA PHE A 68 -2.58 -3.01 -11.42
C PHE A 68 -2.58 -4.54 -11.49
N MET A 69 -3.61 -5.15 -12.07
CA MET A 69 -3.76 -6.59 -12.18
C MET A 69 -2.66 -7.27 -13.00
N THR A 70 -2.14 -6.58 -14.02
CA THR A 70 -1.04 -7.08 -14.85
C THR A 70 0.23 -7.32 -14.03
N GLN A 71 0.45 -6.52 -12.99
CA GLN A 71 1.60 -6.63 -12.10
C GLN A 71 1.27 -7.44 -10.84
N CYS A 72 0.21 -7.08 -10.14
CA CYS A 72 -0.21 -7.68 -8.87
C CYS A 72 -1.02 -8.96 -9.12
N ARG A 73 -0.36 -10.01 -9.59
CA ARG A 73 -1.00 -11.31 -9.87
C ARG A 73 -1.33 -12.04 -8.56
N PRO A 74 -2.57 -12.54 -8.37
CA PRO A 74 -2.98 -13.20 -7.12
C PRO A 74 -2.04 -14.31 -6.65
N GLY A 75 -1.56 -15.17 -7.54
CA GLY A 75 -0.66 -16.29 -7.22
C GLY A 75 0.72 -15.88 -6.68
N GLU A 76 1.07 -14.61 -6.78
CA GLU A 76 2.35 -14.06 -6.32
C GLU A 76 2.20 -13.19 -5.07
N GLN A 77 1.00 -13.07 -4.51
CA GLN A 77 0.75 -12.21 -3.35
C GLN A 77 0.60 -13.03 -2.09
N ASP A 78 1.36 -12.68 -1.05
CA ASP A 78 1.11 -13.18 0.32
C ASP A 78 0.14 -12.27 1.07
N LEU A 79 0.07 -10.99 0.68
CA LEU A 79 -0.73 -9.96 1.34
C LEU A 79 -1.77 -9.37 0.41
N ILE A 80 -2.89 -8.91 0.98
CA ILE A 80 -3.96 -8.27 0.21
C ILE A 80 -3.44 -7.07 -0.58
N PRO A 81 -3.99 -6.79 -1.79
CA PRO A 81 -3.59 -5.63 -2.57
C PRO A 81 -3.80 -4.35 -1.79
N MET A 82 -2.92 -3.35 -1.98
CA MET A 82 -3.05 -2.06 -1.33
C MET A 82 -3.33 -0.96 -2.35
N ILE A 83 -4.24 -0.06 -2.01
CA ILE A 83 -4.51 1.17 -2.77
C ILE A 83 -3.90 2.34 -2.00
N ASP A 84 -2.99 3.04 -2.65
CA ASP A 84 -2.28 4.21 -2.14
C ASP A 84 -3.01 5.49 -2.57
N ILE A 85 -3.54 6.24 -1.58
CA ILE A 85 -4.49 7.33 -1.74
C ILE A 85 -3.89 8.60 -1.14
N GLU A 86 -3.26 9.44 -1.99
CA GLU A 86 -2.52 10.61 -1.53
C GLU A 86 -2.95 11.93 -2.18
N THR A 87 -3.77 11.90 -3.22
CA THR A 87 -4.12 13.10 -3.97
C THR A 87 -5.54 13.05 -4.51
N LYS A 88 -6.21 14.21 -4.48
CA LYS A 88 -7.46 14.43 -5.21
C LYS A 88 -7.24 14.88 -6.66
N SER A 89 -6.01 15.19 -7.03
CA SER A 89 -5.65 15.70 -8.38
C SER A 89 -6.48 16.90 -8.83
N GLY A 90 -6.89 17.76 -7.88
CA GLY A 90 -7.70 18.95 -8.15
C GLY A 90 -9.19 18.69 -8.41
N LEU A 91 -9.70 17.49 -8.15
CA LEU A 91 -11.14 17.23 -8.08
C LEU A 91 -11.73 17.86 -6.81
N ASP A 92 -13.03 18.15 -6.81
CA ASP A 92 -13.72 18.38 -5.55
C ASP A 92 -13.79 17.10 -4.70
N THR A 93 -14.35 17.18 -3.51
CA THR A 93 -14.32 16.02 -2.60
C THR A 93 -15.33 14.95 -2.99
N GLU A 94 -16.45 15.33 -3.56
CA GLU A 94 -17.50 14.40 -3.99
C GLU A 94 -17.05 13.62 -5.23
N GLU A 95 -16.59 14.30 -6.27
CA GLU A 95 -16.03 13.68 -7.47
C GLU A 95 -14.86 12.74 -7.15
N PHE A 96 -13.98 13.17 -6.24
CA PHE A 96 -12.87 12.34 -5.78
C PHE A 96 -13.37 11.08 -5.08
N CYS A 97 -14.29 11.20 -4.13
CA CYS A 97 -14.84 10.06 -3.40
C CYS A 97 -15.55 9.09 -4.34
N ASP A 98 -16.33 9.58 -5.27
CA ASP A 98 -17.01 8.80 -6.29
C ASP A 98 -16.02 7.97 -7.12
N SER A 99 -14.96 8.61 -7.62
CA SER A 99 -13.90 7.94 -8.36
C SER A 99 -13.19 6.89 -7.51
N LEU A 100 -12.83 7.23 -6.27
CA LEU A 100 -12.15 6.34 -5.34
C LEU A 100 -12.98 5.10 -5.01
N PHE A 101 -14.25 5.27 -4.64
CA PHE A 101 -15.10 4.13 -4.24
C PHE A 101 -15.39 3.20 -5.40
N LYS A 102 -15.59 3.74 -6.60
CA LYS A 102 -15.69 2.92 -7.81
C LYS A 102 -14.42 2.09 -8.02
N PHE A 103 -13.25 2.70 -7.86
CA PHE A 103 -11.98 1.97 -8.01
C PHE A 103 -11.76 0.92 -6.92
N ILE A 104 -12.03 1.24 -5.65
CA ILE A 104 -11.97 0.27 -4.54
C ILE A 104 -12.86 -0.93 -4.85
N HIS A 105 -14.09 -0.69 -5.29
CA HIS A 105 -15.03 -1.78 -5.63
C HIS A 105 -14.55 -2.64 -6.81
N LEU A 106 -13.95 -2.03 -7.82
CA LEU A 106 -13.34 -2.77 -8.93
C LEU A 106 -12.20 -3.67 -8.45
N VAL A 107 -11.33 -3.17 -7.59
CA VAL A 107 -10.23 -3.94 -6.99
C VAL A 107 -10.78 -5.06 -6.10
N GLU A 108 -11.77 -4.76 -5.23
CA GLU A 108 -12.42 -5.74 -4.37
C GLU A 108 -13.02 -6.89 -5.18
N LYS A 109 -13.72 -6.58 -6.25
CA LYS A 109 -14.31 -7.59 -7.16
C LYS A 109 -13.23 -8.40 -7.88
N ALA A 110 -12.18 -7.76 -8.37
CA ALA A 110 -11.11 -8.43 -9.13
C ALA A 110 -10.30 -9.40 -8.27
N TYR A 111 -10.07 -9.07 -7.01
CA TYR A 111 -9.28 -9.90 -6.09
C TYR A 111 -10.14 -10.73 -5.13
N ASN A 112 -11.46 -10.61 -5.18
CA ASN A 112 -12.43 -11.25 -4.28
C ASN A 112 -12.12 -11.03 -2.78
N GLN A 113 -11.52 -9.90 -2.45
CA GLN A 113 -11.24 -9.48 -1.08
C GLN A 113 -10.99 -7.98 -0.99
N LYS A 114 -11.28 -7.41 0.19
CA LYS A 114 -11.09 -5.97 0.44
C LYS A 114 -9.62 -5.59 0.41
N PRO A 115 -9.22 -4.55 -0.32
CA PRO A 115 -7.87 -4.05 -0.29
C PRO A 115 -7.53 -3.38 1.05
N LEU A 116 -6.25 -3.31 1.36
CA LEU A 116 -5.71 -2.40 2.36
C LEU A 116 -5.69 -0.98 1.78
N LEU A 117 -6.18 0.00 2.50
CA LEU A 117 -6.15 1.40 2.07
C LEU A 117 -5.03 2.13 2.79
N TYR A 118 -4.15 2.76 2.03
CA TYR A 118 -3.07 3.60 2.55
C TYR A 118 -3.38 5.07 2.31
N THR A 119 -3.15 5.89 3.32
CA THR A 119 -3.25 7.35 3.22
C THR A 119 -2.53 8.05 4.37
N PHE A 120 -2.33 9.37 4.26
CA PHE A 120 -1.84 10.20 5.34
C PHE A 120 -2.97 10.61 6.30
N VAL A 121 -2.65 10.82 7.59
CA VAL A 121 -3.60 11.31 8.62
C VAL A 121 -4.40 12.51 8.14
N ASN A 122 -3.71 13.55 7.64
CA ASN A 122 -4.39 14.76 7.18
C ASN A 122 -5.31 14.51 5.99
N PHE A 123 -4.92 13.62 5.08
CA PHE A 123 -5.76 13.27 3.94
C PHE A 123 -7.00 12.49 4.38
N TYR A 124 -6.85 11.54 5.30
CA TYR A 124 -7.95 10.83 5.91
C TYR A 124 -8.94 11.78 6.57
N ASN A 125 -8.46 12.60 7.51
CA ASN A 125 -9.29 13.51 8.29
C ASN A 125 -10.05 14.52 7.42
N ASN A 126 -9.43 14.99 6.33
CA ASN A 126 -10.04 16.00 5.47
C ASN A 126 -11.02 15.42 4.43
N TYR A 127 -10.83 14.18 3.97
CA TYR A 127 -11.54 13.70 2.78
C TYR A 127 -12.20 12.33 2.95
N LEU A 128 -11.72 11.47 3.86
CA LEU A 128 -12.14 10.07 3.96
C LEU A 128 -12.86 9.74 5.28
N LEU A 129 -12.93 10.70 6.19
CA LEU A 129 -13.55 10.54 7.51
C LEU A 129 -14.99 9.99 7.40
N GLY A 130 -15.25 8.84 8.05
CA GLY A 130 -16.58 8.20 8.04
C GLY A 130 -17.01 7.59 6.70
N LYS A 131 -16.14 7.55 5.69
CA LYS A 131 -16.49 7.10 4.33
C LYS A 131 -15.94 5.75 3.92
N ILE A 132 -14.91 5.26 4.60
CA ILE A 132 -14.21 4.01 4.28
C ILE A 132 -14.29 2.98 5.42
N ASP A 133 -15.41 2.97 6.11
CA ASP A 133 -15.66 2.03 7.20
C ASP A 133 -15.66 0.58 6.69
N GLY A 134 -15.11 -0.30 7.53
CA GLY A 134 -14.98 -1.71 7.17
C GLY A 134 -13.79 -2.07 6.28
N TYR A 135 -12.94 -1.11 5.89
CA TYR A 135 -11.64 -1.36 5.26
C TYR A 135 -10.51 -1.29 6.28
N LYS A 136 -9.49 -2.11 6.09
CA LYS A 136 -8.23 -2.01 6.85
C LYS A 136 -7.45 -0.79 6.38
N LEU A 137 -6.84 -0.09 7.32
CA LEU A 137 -6.09 1.13 7.03
C LEU A 137 -4.62 0.97 7.39
N MET A 138 -3.77 1.47 6.51
CA MET A 138 -2.39 1.82 6.79
C MET A 138 -2.28 3.33 6.78
N ILE A 139 -2.03 3.92 7.95
CA ILE A 139 -1.98 5.38 8.12
C ILE A 139 -0.53 5.85 8.16
N ALA A 140 -0.22 6.85 7.36
CA ALA A 140 1.10 7.49 7.35
C ALA A 140 1.10 8.79 8.16
N GLN A 141 2.04 8.87 9.07
CA GLN A 141 2.43 10.11 9.74
C GLN A 141 3.86 9.97 10.26
N TYR A 142 4.75 10.85 9.80
CA TYR A 142 6.18 10.79 10.13
C TYR A 142 6.45 11.54 11.45
N THR A 143 6.15 10.87 12.54
CA THR A 143 6.24 11.39 13.92
C THR A 143 6.68 10.29 14.86
N GLN A 144 7.05 10.66 16.10
CA GLN A 144 7.41 9.71 17.15
C GLN A 144 6.19 9.21 17.94
N ARG A 145 5.07 9.92 17.89
CA ARG A 145 3.84 9.57 18.58
C ARG A 145 2.90 8.84 17.63
N ILE A 146 2.18 7.85 18.16
CA ILE A 146 1.11 7.17 17.42
C ILE A 146 0.11 8.22 16.94
N PRO A 147 -0.25 8.23 15.64
CA PRO A 147 -1.23 9.16 15.12
C PRO A 147 -2.63 8.89 15.66
N GLU A 148 -3.39 9.95 15.83
CA GLU A 148 -4.82 9.87 16.17
C GLU A 148 -5.62 10.37 14.98
N LEU A 149 -6.63 9.59 14.59
CA LEU A 149 -7.60 9.97 13.58
C LEU A 149 -8.71 10.80 14.23
N ALA A 150 -9.32 11.73 13.50
CA ALA A 150 -10.30 12.65 14.04
C ALA A 150 -11.56 11.96 14.59
N ASP A 151 -11.92 10.78 14.08
CA ASP A 151 -12.99 9.91 14.56
C ASP A 151 -12.55 8.88 15.60
N GLN A 152 -11.30 8.93 16.03
CA GLN A 152 -10.69 7.96 16.96
C GLN A 152 -10.75 6.51 16.47
N ARG A 153 -10.96 6.32 15.17
CA ARG A 153 -11.00 5.00 14.56
C ARG A 153 -9.65 4.29 14.71
N ASP A 154 -9.71 3.02 15.03
CA ASP A 154 -8.57 2.13 15.01
C ASP A 154 -8.10 1.86 13.58
N PHE A 155 -6.80 1.65 13.38
CA PHE A 155 -6.20 1.35 12.09
C PHE A 155 -5.13 0.25 12.21
N THR A 156 -4.98 -0.50 11.13
CA THR A 156 -4.22 -1.77 11.14
C THR A 156 -2.72 -1.55 11.20
N MET A 157 -2.22 -0.54 10.48
CA MET A 157 -0.79 -0.32 10.31
C MET A 157 -0.45 1.18 10.35
N TRP A 158 0.74 1.47 10.86
CA TRP A 158 1.30 2.82 10.89
C TRP A 158 2.62 2.89 10.12
N GLN A 159 2.70 3.72 9.10
CA GLN A 159 3.95 4.12 8.44
C GLN A 159 4.52 5.34 9.18
N TYR A 160 5.54 5.11 9.99
CA TYR A 160 6.05 6.09 10.94
C TYR A 160 7.24 6.90 10.42
N THR A 161 7.84 6.51 9.30
CA THR A 161 8.93 7.26 8.66
C THR A 161 9.08 6.93 7.18
N GLY A 162 9.39 7.94 6.38
CA GLY A 162 9.86 7.81 4.98
C GLY A 162 11.39 7.93 4.85
N LYS A 163 12.11 8.03 5.97
CA LYS A 163 13.58 8.18 6.00
C LYS A 163 14.26 7.06 6.79
N GLY A 164 13.63 5.90 6.87
CA GLY A 164 14.21 4.73 7.51
C GLY A 164 15.44 4.22 6.77
N ARG A 165 16.34 3.57 7.49
CA ARG A 165 17.45 2.82 6.90
C ARG A 165 17.35 1.38 7.34
N ILE A 166 17.63 0.48 6.43
CA ILE A 166 17.78 -0.95 6.69
C ILE A 166 19.03 -1.44 5.96
N ASN A 167 19.70 -2.42 6.53
CA ASN A 167 20.82 -3.07 5.89
C ASN A 167 20.33 -3.73 4.59
N GLY A 168 21.10 -3.64 3.54
CA GLY A 168 20.74 -4.18 2.22
C GLY A 168 19.96 -3.21 1.33
N VAL A 169 19.63 -1.98 1.77
CA VAL A 169 19.03 -0.98 0.89
C VAL A 169 19.88 0.28 0.80
N ASN A 170 20.25 0.63 -0.42
CA ASN A 170 20.94 1.88 -0.66
C ASN A 170 19.93 3.03 -0.72
N GLY A 171 19.90 3.87 0.33
CA GLY A 171 18.99 5.00 0.48
C GLY A 171 17.99 4.85 1.61
N PHE A 172 16.93 5.68 1.58
CA PHE A 172 15.88 5.66 2.59
C PHE A 172 14.75 4.73 2.17
N VAL A 173 14.08 4.14 3.16
CA VAL A 173 12.87 3.32 3.00
C VAL A 173 11.78 3.82 3.92
N ASP A 174 10.56 3.61 3.49
CA ASP A 174 9.42 3.73 4.38
C ASP A 174 9.43 2.56 5.37
N LYS A 175 9.18 2.86 6.65
CA LYS A 175 9.01 1.82 7.66
C LYS A 175 7.63 1.92 8.27
N SER A 176 7.01 0.76 8.41
CA SER A 176 5.70 0.61 9.02
C SER A 176 5.70 -0.51 10.06
N ARG A 177 4.70 -0.47 10.95
CA ARG A 177 4.45 -1.51 11.92
C ARG A 177 2.95 -1.76 12.06
N PHE A 178 2.59 -2.91 12.55
CA PHE A 178 1.22 -3.16 13.00
C PHE A 178 0.95 -2.40 14.28
N MET A 179 -0.29 -1.97 14.44
CA MET A 179 -0.77 -1.46 15.73
C MET A 179 -1.01 -2.64 16.69
N ASP A 180 -0.95 -2.37 17.99
CA ASP A 180 -0.82 -3.42 19.03
C ASP A 180 -1.88 -4.54 18.99
N LYS A 181 -3.08 -4.24 18.51
CA LYS A 181 -4.18 -5.21 18.37
C LYS A 181 -4.18 -5.96 17.04
N HIS A 182 -3.28 -5.61 16.13
CA HIS A 182 -3.28 -6.06 14.74
C HIS A 182 -2.06 -6.90 14.40
N SER A 183 -2.20 -7.74 13.40
CA SER A 183 -1.13 -8.64 12.98
C SER A 183 -1.14 -8.90 11.47
N LEU A 184 -0.03 -9.46 10.98
CA LEU A 184 0.12 -9.88 9.59
C LEU A 184 -1.01 -10.82 9.12
N ARG A 185 -1.63 -11.59 10.02
CA ARG A 185 -2.71 -12.53 9.68
C ARG A 185 -3.92 -11.83 9.07
N GLU A 186 -4.18 -10.59 9.48
CA GLU A 186 -5.36 -9.83 9.04
C GLU A 186 -5.25 -9.32 7.61
N ILE A 187 -4.04 -9.19 7.11
CA ILE A 187 -3.77 -8.71 5.74
C ILE A 187 -3.23 -9.80 4.83
N ARG A 188 -3.32 -11.07 5.22
CA ARG A 188 -2.96 -12.17 4.34
C ARG A 188 -3.89 -12.26 3.14
N PHE A 189 -3.31 -12.51 1.98
CA PHE A 189 -4.06 -12.86 0.78
C PHE A 189 -4.71 -14.23 0.97
N LYS A 190 -5.98 -14.35 0.61
CA LYS A 190 -6.72 -15.63 0.62
C LYS A 190 -6.83 -16.13 -0.82
N HIS A 191 -6.13 -17.20 -1.11
CA HIS A 191 -6.20 -17.88 -2.41
C HIS A 191 -7.45 -18.71 -2.54
#